data_309f3bd3d610d4e4929724c8add84063
#
_entry.id   309f3bd3d610d4e4929724c8add84063
#
_cell.length_a   1.000
_cell.length_b   1.000
_cell.length_c   1.000
_cell.angle_alpha   90.00
_cell.angle_beta   90.00
_cell.angle_gamma   90.00
#
_symmetry.space_group_name_H-M   'P 1'
#
loop_
_entity.id
_entity.type
_entity.pdbx_description
1 polymer ?
#
loop_
_entity_poly.entity_id
_entity_poly.type
_entity_poly.pdbx_seq_one_letter_code
_entity_poly.pdbx_strand_id
1 'polypeptide(L)'
;LKNLELFGIGNMCVVSEPPNNLSKAFEGTFDKILIDAPCSGEGMFRKSSSMMTAWENNGTELFAGLQRGILNEACKMLKPGGKLLYSTCTFSPEEDERSVEYLLSIDDSMHLVDFPKYEKFDDGNPAWGETGNPELVKCSRLWPHHVKGEGHFIALFEKDQDDSYRGNSTYSFKSYRPDEDFIAFIKHVSESAGIKTDR
;
A
#
# COMPACT_ATOMS: atom_id res chain seq x y z
N LEU A 1 -12.76 -0.94 8.36
CA LEU A 1 -14.20 -1.05 8.14
C LEU A 1 -14.89 0.29 8.45
N LYS A 2 -14.81 0.81 9.68
CA LYS A 2 -15.50 2.04 10.11
C LYS A 2 -15.36 3.24 9.13
N ASN A 3 -14.17 3.51 8.61
CA ASN A 3 -13.96 4.62 7.67
C ASN A 3 -14.67 4.39 6.34
N LEU A 4 -14.73 3.14 5.90
CA LEU A 4 -15.37 2.76 4.65
C LEU A 4 -16.88 2.93 4.72
N GLU A 5 -17.47 2.51 5.83
CA GLU A 5 -18.89 2.71 6.15
C GLU A 5 -19.21 4.20 6.25
N LEU A 6 -18.35 4.98 6.90
CA LEU A 6 -18.51 6.43 7.04
C LEU A 6 -18.54 7.16 5.68
N PHE A 7 -17.72 6.73 4.73
CA PHE A 7 -17.64 7.32 3.39
C PHE A 7 -18.60 6.67 2.38
N GLY A 8 -19.38 5.67 2.78
CA GLY A 8 -20.39 5.03 1.94
C GLY A 8 -19.83 4.32 0.69
N ILE A 9 -18.62 3.76 0.79
CA ILE A 9 -17.95 3.10 -0.34
C ILE A 9 -18.54 1.71 -0.52
N GLY A 10 -19.30 1.50 -1.62
CA GLY A 10 -20.04 0.25 -1.87
C GLY A 10 -19.32 -0.78 -2.75
N ASN A 11 -18.31 -0.39 -3.52
CA ASN A 11 -17.58 -1.26 -4.45
C ASN A 11 -16.24 -1.71 -3.88
N MET A 12 -16.26 -2.35 -2.70
CA MET A 12 -15.06 -2.68 -1.95
C MET A 12 -15.15 -4.06 -1.33
N CYS A 13 -14.00 -4.73 -1.23
CA CYS A 13 -13.81 -5.94 -0.45
C CYS A 13 -12.79 -5.68 0.65
N VAL A 14 -13.15 -5.95 1.90
CA VAL A 14 -12.24 -5.85 3.05
C VAL A 14 -11.77 -7.24 3.41
N VAL A 15 -10.45 -7.43 3.43
CA VAL A 15 -9.82 -8.71 3.73
C VAL A 15 -8.86 -8.55 4.90
N SER A 16 -8.81 -9.53 5.78
CA SER A 16 -7.86 -9.60 6.91
C SER A 16 -6.99 -10.83 6.75
N GLU A 17 -6.11 -10.78 5.77
CA GLU A 17 -5.19 -11.86 5.42
C GLU A 17 -3.77 -11.35 5.31
N PRO A 18 -2.74 -12.15 5.66
CA PRO A 18 -1.36 -11.78 5.47
C PRO A 18 -1.00 -11.68 3.97
N PRO A 19 -0.05 -10.81 3.58
CA PRO A 19 0.28 -10.56 2.18
C PRO A 19 0.63 -11.79 1.36
N ASN A 20 1.29 -12.80 1.95
CA ASN A 20 1.65 -14.04 1.28
C ASN A 20 0.45 -14.94 0.93
N ASN A 21 -0.67 -14.79 1.61
CA ASN A 21 -1.92 -15.46 1.23
C ASN A 21 -2.63 -14.67 0.13
N LEU A 22 -2.58 -13.34 0.21
CA LEU A 22 -3.16 -12.46 -0.81
C LEU A 22 -2.45 -12.63 -2.15
N SER A 23 -1.12 -12.69 -2.18
CA SER A 23 -0.37 -12.81 -3.43
C SER A 23 -0.68 -14.08 -4.19
N LYS A 24 -0.90 -15.20 -3.49
CA LYS A 24 -1.33 -16.46 -4.12
C LYS A 24 -2.71 -16.36 -4.78
N ALA A 25 -3.58 -15.53 -4.19
CA ALA A 25 -4.93 -15.35 -4.67
C ALA A 25 -5.04 -14.30 -5.77
N PHE A 26 -4.20 -13.27 -5.75
CA PHE A 26 -4.32 -12.07 -6.57
C PHE A 26 -3.08 -11.78 -7.42
N GLU A 27 -2.32 -12.81 -7.81
CA GLU A 27 -1.14 -12.65 -8.67
C GLU A 27 -1.51 -11.90 -9.96
N GLY A 28 -0.76 -10.82 -10.26
CA GLY A 28 -0.97 -10.01 -11.44
C GLY A 28 -2.39 -9.43 -11.58
N THR A 29 -3.06 -9.10 -10.49
CA THR A 29 -4.48 -8.71 -10.52
C THR A 29 -4.69 -7.19 -10.44
N PHE A 30 -3.85 -6.47 -9.72
CA PHE A 30 -4.09 -5.06 -9.42
C PHE A 30 -3.39 -4.12 -10.40
N ASP A 31 -4.13 -3.12 -10.85
CA ASP A 31 -3.58 -2.01 -11.65
C ASP A 31 -2.82 -1.02 -10.79
N LYS A 32 -3.23 -0.89 -9.51
CA LYS A 32 -2.62 0.02 -8.53
C LYS A 32 -2.61 -0.62 -7.15
N ILE A 33 -1.49 -0.50 -6.44
CA ILE A 33 -1.34 -0.94 -5.07
C ILE A 33 -0.85 0.25 -4.24
N LEU A 34 -1.46 0.47 -3.07
CA LEU A 34 -0.96 1.39 -2.06
C LEU A 34 -0.57 0.59 -0.82
N ILE A 35 0.65 0.78 -0.36
CA ILE A 35 1.17 0.22 0.89
C ILE A 35 1.34 1.36 1.88
N ASP A 36 0.48 1.40 2.88
CA ASP A 36 0.69 2.17 4.10
C ASP A 36 1.37 1.23 5.11
N ALA A 37 2.70 1.24 5.07
CA ALA A 37 3.49 0.18 5.68
C ALA A 37 3.52 0.26 7.21
N PRO A 38 3.45 -0.87 7.93
CA PRO A 38 3.80 -0.88 9.34
C PRO A 38 5.25 -0.41 9.47
N CYS A 39 5.49 0.59 10.33
CA CYS A 39 6.80 1.20 10.48
C CYS A 39 7.10 1.56 11.94
N SER A 40 8.33 1.93 12.24
CA SER A 40 8.75 2.37 13.57
C SER A 40 8.03 3.64 14.04
N GLY A 41 7.48 4.42 13.12
CA GLY A 41 6.57 5.52 13.41
C GLY A 41 7.20 6.76 14.00
N GLU A 42 8.48 7.03 13.72
CA GLU A 42 9.23 8.18 14.26
C GLU A 42 8.51 9.52 13.99
N GLY A 43 7.89 9.66 12.83
CA GLY A 43 7.10 10.84 12.48
C GLY A 43 5.88 11.07 13.36
N MET A 44 5.44 10.04 14.09
CA MET A 44 4.25 10.07 14.95
C MET A 44 4.58 10.28 16.45
N PHE A 45 5.84 10.38 16.84
CA PHE A 45 6.24 10.48 18.26
C PHE A 45 5.57 11.65 18.99
N ARG A 46 5.31 12.76 18.30
CA ARG A 46 4.59 13.90 18.89
C ARG A 46 3.14 13.60 19.23
N LYS A 47 2.51 12.63 18.55
CA LYS A 47 1.10 12.25 18.78
C LYS A 47 0.95 11.15 19.81
N SER A 48 1.92 10.25 19.93
CA SER A 48 1.81 9.05 20.74
C SER A 48 3.13 8.67 21.37
N SER A 49 3.22 8.84 22.69
CA SER A 49 4.38 8.38 23.47
C SER A 49 4.54 6.86 23.46
N SER A 50 3.46 6.10 23.23
CA SER A 50 3.53 4.64 23.11
C SER A 50 4.32 4.19 21.89
N MET A 51 4.37 5.00 20.84
CA MET A 51 5.20 4.72 19.66
C MET A 51 6.69 4.84 19.97
N MET A 52 7.10 5.79 20.81
CA MET A 52 8.48 5.89 21.27
C MET A 52 8.91 4.62 22.03
N THR A 53 8.06 4.15 22.95
CA THR A 53 8.34 2.92 23.71
C THR A 53 8.40 1.70 22.79
N ALA A 54 7.54 1.62 21.77
CA ALA A 54 7.58 0.54 20.79
C ALA A 54 8.86 0.59 19.95
N TRP A 55 9.30 1.78 19.57
CA TRP A 55 10.55 2.01 18.85
C TRP A 55 11.77 1.61 19.67
N GLU A 56 11.83 2.03 20.96
CA GLU A 56 12.90 1.67 21.89
C GLU A 56 13.04 0.15 22.08
N ASN A 57 11.91 -0.58 22.07
CA ASN A 57 11.90 -2.03 22.27
C ASN A 57 12.21 -2.84 21.00
N ASN A 58 11.79 -2.38 19.84
CA ASN A 58 11.81 -3.17 18.61
C ASN A 58 12.87 -2.69 17.60
N GLY A 59 13.28 -1.42 17.68
CA GLY A 59 14.16 -0.80 16.69
C GLY A 59 13.50 -0.65 15.31
N THR A 60 14.29 -0.23 14.34
CA THR A 60 13.85 -0.04 12.94
C THR A 60 13.97 -1.31 12.10
N GLU A 61 14.93 -2.19 12.43
CA GLU A 61 15.24 -3.41 11.68
C GLU A 61 14.06 -4.41 11.60
N LEU A 62 13.28 -4.53 12.68
CA LEU A 62 12.09 -5.37 12.70
C LEU A 62 11.09 -4.94 11.62
N PHE A 63 10.83 -3.63 11.57
CA PHE A 63 9.87 -3.07 10.62
C PHE A 63 10.40 -3.12 9.18
N ALA A 64 11.69 -2.84 8.96
CA ALA A 64 12.33 -2.99 7.66
C ALA A 64 12.17 -4.42 7.12
N GLY A 65 12.34 -5.44 7.96
CA GLY A 65 12.10 -6.84 7.59
C GLY A 65 10.66 -7.13 7.20
N LEU A 66 9.68 -6.61 7.95
CA LEU A 66 8.25 -6.74 7.64
C LEU A 66 7.89 -6.04 6.32
N GLN A 67 8.39 -4.84 6.10
CA GLN A 67 8.16 -4.05 4.89
C GLN A 67 8.70 -4.73 3.64
N ARG A 68 9.92 -5.29 3.70
CA ARG A 68 10.51 -6.08 2.62
C ARG A 68 9.62 -7.28 2.25
N GLY A 69 9.08 -7.97 3.25
CA GLY A 69 8.10 -9.05 3.03
C GLY A 69 6.83 -8.57 2.32
N ILE A 70 6.27 -7.43 2.73
CA ILE A 70 5.07 -6.84 2.12
C ILE A 70 5.35 -6.40 0.68
N LEU A 71 6.47 -5.71 0.43
CA LEU A 71 6.89 -5.25 -0.89
C LEU A 71 7.06 -6.42 -1.87
N ASN A 72 7.73 -7.50 -1.45
CA ASN A 72 7.90 -8.71 -2.25
C ASN A 72 6.56 -9.32 -2.68
N GLU A 73 5.59 -9.40 -1.77
CA GLU A 73 4.29 -9.95 -2.10
C GLU A 73 3.45 -8.99 -2.96
N ALA A 74 3.56 -7.68 -2.74
CA ALA A 74 2.86 -6.67 -3.52
C ALA A 74 3.30 -6.66 -4.99
N CYS A 75 4.60 -6.82 -5.27
CA CYS A 75 5.11 -6.93 -6.64
C CYS A 75 4.46 -8.05 -7.44
N LYS A 76 4.21 -9.19 -6.80
CA LYS A 76 3.56 -10.36 -7.44
C LYS A 76 2.11 -10.06 -7.80
N MET A 77 1.43 -9.26 -6.98
CA MET A 77 0.02 -8.89 -7.19
C MET A 77 -0.17 -7.79 -8.24
N LEU A 78 0.88 -7.02 -8.53
CA LEU A 78 0.81 -5.91 -9.47
C LEU A 78 0.86 -6.41 -10.92
N LYS A 79 -0.06 -5.92 -11.76
CA LYS A 79 -0.04 -6.18 -13.20
C LYS A 79 1.18 -5.55 -13.87
N PRO A 80 1.62 -6.06 -15.02
CA PRO A 80 2.49 -5.30 -15.92
C PRO A 80 1.86 -3.93 -16.25
N GLY A 81 2.68 -2.86 -16.23
CA GLY A 81 2.23 -1.47 -16.35
C GLY A 81 1.49 -0.91 -15.14
N GLY A 82 1.35 -1.69 -14.08
CA GLY A 82 0.73 -1.25 -12.84
C GLY A 82 1.64 -0.33 -12.01
N LYS A 83 1.03 0.39 -11.06
CA LYS A 83 1.74 1.32 -10.17
C LYS A 83 1.62 0.91 -8.71
N LEU A 84 2.72 1.01 -7.99
CA LEU A 84 2.80 0.76 -6.56
C LEU A 84 3.26 2.01 -5.83
N LEU A 85 2.45 2.48 -4.89
CA LEU A 85 2.82 3.55 -3.98
C LEU A 85 3.19 2.95 -2.62
N TYR A 86 4.42 3.20 -2.19
CA TYR A 86 4.92 2.82 -0.88
C TYR A 86 5.01 4.04 0.02
N SER A 87 4.52 3.93 1.23
CA SER A 87 4.46 5.02 2.20
C SER A 87 4.76 4.52 3.61
N THR A 88 5.51 5.32 4.37
CA THR A 88 5.78 5.14 5.81
C THR A 88 5.58 6.44 6.56
N CYS A 89 5.42 6.36 7.87
CA CYS A 89 5.45 7.53 8.76
C CYS A 89 6.72 7.53 9.66
N THR A 90 7.84 7.07 9.12
CA THR A 90 9.14 7.08 9.80
C THR A 90 10.16 7.96 9.07
N PHE A 91 11.34 8.13 9.66
CA PHE A 91 12.49 8.82 9.07
C PHE A 91 13.68 7.87 8.88
N SER A 92 13.54 6.62 9.30
CA SER A 92 14.61 5.62 9.25
C SER A 92 14.98 5.26 7.81
N PRO A 93 16.23 5.46 7.38
CA PRO A 93 16.67 5.04 6.05
C PRO A 93 16.51 3.54 5.81
N GLU A 94 16.60 2.71 6.85
CA GLU A 94 16.40 1.26 6.79
C GLU A 94 15.02 0.89 6.26
N GLU A 95 14.03 1.68 6.67
CA GLU A 95 12.62 1.49 6.34
C GLU A 95 12.21 2.24 5.08
N ASP A 96 12.95 3.25 4.70
CA ASP A 96 12.64 4.17 3.59
C ASP A 96 13.50 3.84 2.36
N GLU A 97 14.64 4.51 2.15
CA GLU A 97 15.47 4.34 0.94
C GLU A 97 15.97 2.91 0.75
N ARG A 98 16.37 2.22 1.82
CA ARG A 98 16.86 0.84 1.72
C ARG A 98 15.74 -0.16 1.40
N SER A 99 14.51 0.09 1.86
CA SER A 99 13.36 -0.71 1.45
C SER A 99 13.00 -0.50 -0.02
N VAL A 100 13.19 0.73 -0.53
CA VAL A 100 13.07 1.04 -1.97
C VAL A 100 14.13 0.31 -2.78
N GLU A 101 15.40 0.41 -2.41
CA GLU A 101 16.47 -0.31 -3.09
C GLU A 101 16.29 -1.82 -3.06
N TYR A 102 15.80 -2.35 -1.94
CA TYR A 102 15.46 -3.77 -1.84
C TYR A 102 14.45 -4.17 -2.91
N LEU A 103 13.35 -3.41 -3.06
CA LEU A 103 12.35 -3.71 -4.09
C LEU A 103 12.94 -3.72 -5.49
N LEU A 104 13.73 -2.70 -5.83
CA LEU A 104 14.41 -2.61 -7.12
C LEU A 104 15.43 -3.75 -7.36
N SER A 105 15.95 -4.34 -6.28
CA SER A 105 16.92 -5.44 -6.38
C SER A 105 16.29 -6.82 -6.59
N ILE A 106 15.01 -6.99 -6.23
CA ILE A 106 14.32 -8.30 -6.31
C ILE A 106 13.45 -8.46 -7.55
N ASP A 107 13.13 -7.35 -8.24
CA ASP A 107 12.29 -7.36 -9.45
C ASP A 107 12.78 -6.28 -10.42
N ASP A 108 13.55 -6.69 -11.44
CA ASP A 108 14.13 -5.80 -12.45
C ASP A 108 13.07 -5.09 -13.31
N SER A 109 11.82 -5.56 -13.28
CA SER A 109 10.70 -4.91 -13.97
C SER A 109 10.12 -3.72 -13.21
N MET A 110 10.55 -3.49 -11.98
CA MET A 110 10.07 -2.37 -11.15
C MET A 110 11.00 -1.17 -11.26
N HIS A 111 10.43 -0.01 -11.54
CA HIS A 111 11.17 1.24 -11.69
C HIS A 111 10.59 2.34 -10.82
N LEU A 112 11.45 3.19 -10.22
CA LEU A 112 11.01 4.43 -9.59
C LEU A 112 10.57 5.42 -10.64
N VAL A 113 9.40 6.03 -10.45
CA VAL A 113 8.89 7.09 -11.31
C VAL A 113 8.72 8.39 -10.55
N ASP A 114 8.94 9.48 -11.26
CA ASP A 114 8.68 10.80 -10.71
C ASP A 114 7.19 11.04 -10.50
N PHE A 115 6.87 11.81 -9.48
CA PHE A 115 5.52 12.29 -9.22
C PHE A 115 5.58 13.79 -8.83
N PRO A 116 4.48 14.53 -8.99
CA PRO A 116 4.44 15.94 -8.61
C PRO A 116 4.74 16.11 -7.11
N LYS A 117 5.81 16.79 -6.79
CA LYS A 117 6.17 17.18 -5.43
C LYS A 117 5.68 18.60 -5.14
N TYR A 118 5.08 18.78 -3.98
CA TYR A 118 4.67 20.10 -3.53
C TYR A 118 5.89 20.86 -2.96
N GLU A 119 5.80 22.19 -2.94
CA GLU A 119 6.76 23.04 -2.24
C GLU A 119 6.96 22.55 -0.81
N LYS A 120 8.12 22.26 -0.34
CA LYS A 120 8.49 21.70 0.96
C LYS A 120 8.49 20.17 1.06
N PHE A 121 8.30 19.46 -0.03
CA PHE A 121 8.64 18.06 -0.09
C PHE A 121 10.11 17.95 -0.48
N ASP A 122 10.89 17.30 0.36
CA ASP A 122 12.29 17.06 0.04
C ASP A 122 12.42 15.78 -0.80
N ASP A 123 13.49 15.70 -1.57
CA ASP A 123 13.84 14.49 -2.30
C ASP A 123 14.31 13.39 -1.35
N GLY A 124 14.18 12.13 -1.76
CA GLY A 124 14.86 11.02 -1.13
C GLY A 124 16.39 11.19 -1.25
N ASN A 125 17.14 10.62 -0.33
CA ASN A 125 18.59 10.82 -0.26
C ASN A 125 19.35 9.56 -0.70
N PRO A 126 20.03 9.57 -1.86
CA PRO A 126 20.84 8.45 -2.31
C PRO A 126 21.89 7.96 -1.30
N ALA A 127 22.46 8.88 -0.51
CA ALA A 127 23.48 8.52 0.49
C ALA A 127 22.92 7.71 1.68
N TRP A 128 21.59 7.61 1.81
CA TRP A 128 20.90 6.82 2.85
C TRP A 128 20.49 5.43 2.37
N GLY A 129 20.58 5.19 1.06
CA GLY A 129 20.49 3.85 0.49
C GLY A 129 21.73 3.00 0.81
N GLU A 130 21.69 1.73 0.49
CA GLU A 130 22.83 0.81 0.64
C GLU A 130 23.82 0.94 -0.52
N THR A 131 23.29 1.22 -1.72
CA THR A 131 24.07 1.28 -2.97
C THR A 131 24.37 2.70 -3.44
N GLY A 132 23.69 3.70 -2.84
CA GLY A 132 23.77 5.08 -3.30
C GLY A 132 23.06 5.31 -4.64
N ASN A 133 22.01 4.55 -4.92
CA ASN A 133 21.25 4.63 -6.18
C ASN A 133 20.73 6.07 -6.41
N PRO A 134 21.16 6.76 -7.49
CA PRO A 134 20.74 8.14 -7.76
C PRO A 134 19.24 8.29 -8.02
N GLU A 135 18.55 7.22 -8.42
CA GLU A 135 17.10 7.23 -8.64
C GLU A 135 16.30 7.51 -7.36
N LEU A 136 16.89 7.31 -6.18
CA LEU A 136 16.25 7.60 -4.90
C LEU A 136 15.80 9.04 -4.73
N VAL A 137 16.36 9.99 -5.48
CA VAL A 137 15.89 11.39 -5.54
C VAL A 137 14.42 11.49 -5.99
N LYS A 138 13.89 10.48 -6.68
CA LYS A 138 12.48 10.41 -7.08
C LYS A 138 11.55 10.18 -5.91
N CYS A 139 12.04 9.58 -4.82
CA CYS A 139 11.29 9.47 -3.57
C CYS A 139 11.06 10.84 -2.94
N SER A 140 10.15 10.92 -1.98
CA SER A 140 9.87 12.17 -1.28
C SER A 140 9.85 11.98 0.23
N ARG A 141 10.45 12.94 0.94
CA ARG A 141 10.44 13.04 2.39
C ARG A 141 9.69 14.27 2.84
N LEU A 142 8.78 14.08 3.77
CA LEU A 142 8.02 15.15 4.41
C LEU A 142 8.49 15.30 5.84
N TRP A 143 9.15 16.42 6.13
CA TRP A 143 9.68 16.70 7.45
C TRP A 143 8.76 17.60 8.26
N PRO A 144 8.52 17.31 9.55
CA PRO A 144 7.63 18.12 10.40
C PRO A 144 8.07 19.57 10.58
N HIS A 145 9.33 19.88 10.29
CA HIS A 145 9.85 21.27 10.34
C HIS A 145 9.67 22.03 9.01
N HIS A 146 9.39 21.33 7.92
CA HIS A 146 9.08 21.92 6.62
C HIS A 146 7.58 22.00 6.37
N VAL A 147 6.83 20.98 6.77
CA VAL A 147 5.37 20.90 6.55
C VAL A 147 4.60 20.94 7.87
N LYS A 148 3.38 21.46 7.85
CA LYS A 148 2.49 21.40 9.01
C LYS A 148 1.83 20.03 9.07
N GLY A 149 2.49 19.06 9.69
CA GLY A 149 2.02 17.69 9.79
C GLY A 149 3.03 16.80 10.50
N GLU A 150 2.78 15.52 10.43
CA GLU A 150 3.72 14.47 10.83
C GLU A 150 4.69 14.18 9.69
N GLY A 151 5.77 13.42 10.02
CA GLY A 151 6.73 12.97 9.01
C GLY A 151 6.15 11.86 8.12
N HIS A 152 6.60 11.86 6.88
CA HIS A 152 6.20 10.83 5.90
C HIS A 152 7.33 10.59 4.90
N PHE A 153 7.38 9.37 4.39
CA PHE A 153 8.17 9.00 3.22
C PHE A 153 7.25 8.43 2.14
N ILE A 154 7.55 8.70 0.88
CA ILE A 154 6.75 8.27 -0.27
C ILE A 154 7.67 7.85 -1.40
N ALA A 155 7.41 6.67 -1.98
CA ALA A 155 8.05 6.20 -3.21
C ALA A 155 6.98 5.66 -4.16
N LEU A 156 7.03 6.07 -5.43
CA LEU A 156 6.14 5.60 -6.47
C LEU A 156 6.93 4.74 -7.46
N PHE A 157 6.41 3.52 -7.68
CA PHE A 157 6.96 2.58 -8.64
C PHE A 157 5.99 2.32 -9.78
N GLU A 158 6.53 1.94 -10.92
CA GLU A 158 5.81 1.41 -12.06
C GLU A 158 6.45 0.09 -12.50
N LYS A 159 5.63 -0.89 -12.82
CA LYS A 159 6.08 -2.17 -13.37
C LYS A 159 6.11 -2.09 -14.88
N ASP A 160 7.13 -2.68 -15.51
CA ASP A 160 7.24 -2.75 -16.96
C ASP A 160 5.98 -3.28 -17.62
N GLN A 161 5.71 -2.78 -18.83
CA GLN A 161 4.63 -3.30 -19.66
C GLN A 161 5.00 -4.69 -20.18
N ASP A 162 4.00 -5.55 -20.27
CA ASP A 162 4.08 -6.84 -20.97
C ASP A 162 2.88 -7.00 -21.90
N ASP A 163 3.07 -6.74 -23.17
CA ASP A 163 2.02 -6.83 -24.19
C ASP A 163 1.49 -8.27 -24.36
N SER A 164 2.22 -9.26 -23.88
CA SER A 164 1.82 -10.67 -23.90
C SER A 164 0.91 -11.04 -22.71
N TYR A 165 0.88 -10.20 -21.67
CA TYR A 165 0.09 -10.44 -20.47
C TYR A 165 -1.43 -10.47 -20.80
N ARG A 166 -2.09 -11.56 -20.46
CA ARG A 166 -3.53 -11.77 -20.73
C ARG A 166 -4.40 -11.69 -19.48
N GLY A 167 -3.83 -11.26 -18.37
CA GLY A 167 -4.51 -11.27 -17.09
C GLY A 167 -4.63 -12.69 -16.50
N ASN A 168 -4.74 -12.76 -15.19
CA ASN A 168 -5.03 -14.00 -14.51
C ASN A 168 -6.55 -14.22 -14.53
N SER A 169 -7.08 -14.79 -15.63
CA SER A 169 -8.52 -15.00 -15.84
C SER A 169 -9.12 -16.15 -15.00
N THR A 170 -8.32 -16.74 -14.11
CA THR A 170 -8.72 -17.93 -13.36
C THR A 170 -9.63 -17.67 -12.15
N TYR A 171 -9.86 -16.41 -11.78
CA TYR A 171 -10.89 -16.10 -10.78
C TYR A 171 -12.26 -15.99 -11.42
N SER A 172 -12.90 -17.13 -11.64
CA SER A 172 -14.36 -17.11 -11.66
C SER A 172 -14.81 -16.95 -10.21
N PHE A 173 -15.26 -15.77 -9.83
CA PHE A 173 -16.07 -15.65 -8.64
C PHE A 173 -17.22 -16.65 -8.78
N LYS A 174 -17.25 -17.68 -7.93
CA LYS A 174 -18.48 -18.47 -7.81
C LYS A 174 -19.56 -17.47 -7.48
N SER A 175 -20.53 -17.30 -8.36
CA SER A 175 -21.64 -16.41 -8.09
C SER A 175 -22.23 -16.81 -6.75
N TYR A 176 -22.10 -15.93 -5.76
CA TYR A 176 -22.74 -16.11 -4.47
C TYR A 176 -24.24 -16.17 -4.75
N ARG A 177 -24.89 -17.29 -4.44
CA ARG A 177 -26.33 -17.33 -4.36
C ARG A 177 -26.70 -16.96 -2.94
N PRO A 178 -27.27 -15.76 -2.74
CA PRO A 178 -27.71 -15.37 -1.41
C PRO A 178 -28.72 -16.39 -0.89
N ASP A 179 -28.63 -16.71 0.38
CA ASP A 179 -29.62 -17.57 1.02
C ASP A 179 -30.99 -16.88 1.08
N GLU A 180 -32.04 -17.65 1.39
CA GLU A 180 -33.42 -17.15 1.41
C GLU A 180 -33.60 -16.04 2.45
N ASP A 181 -32.90 -16.11 3.58
CA ASP A 181 -32.99 -15.11 4.66
C ASP A 181 -32.39 -13.78 4.21
N PHE A 182 -31.24 -13.80 3.49
CA PHE A 182 -30.64 -12.61 2.93
C PHE A 182 -31.51 -11.98 1.84
N ILE A 183 -32.12 -12.79 0.98
CA ILE A 183 -33.09 -12.32 -0.05
C ILE A 183 -34.29 -11.64 0.62
N ALA A 184 -34.85 -12.26 1.64
CA ALA A 184 -35.97 -11.71 2.40
C ALA A 184 -35.61 -10.40 3.10
N PHE A 185 -34.40 -10.31 3.70
CA PHE A 185 -33.88 -9.10 4.32
C PHE A 185 -33.74 -7.96 3.30
N ILE A 186 -33.08 -8.21 2.16
CA ILE A 186 -32.90 -7.20 1.09
C ILE A 186 -34.25 -6.71 0.57
N LYS A 187 -35.21 -7.62 0.37
CA LYS A 187 -36.57 -7.26 -0.06
C LYS A 187 -37.25 -6.36 0.97
N HIS A 188 -37.19 -6.71 2.24
CA HIS A 188 -37.76 -5.91 3.30
C HIS A 188 -37.17 -4.51 3.41
N VAL A 189 -35.82 -4.41 3.32
CA VAL A 189 -35.10 -3.12 3.36
C VAL A 189 -35.47 -2.28 2.14
N SER A 190 -35.53 -2.88 0.96
CA SER A 190 -35.88 -2.18 -0.28
C SER A 190 -37.31 -1.64 -0.27
N GLU A 191 -38.26 -2.44 0.19
CA GLU A 191 -39.64 -2.01 0.35
C GLU A 191 -39.79 -0.89 1.39
N SER A 192 -39.08 -0.99 2.53
CA SER A 192 -39.07 0.02 3.60
C SER A 192 -38.42 1.32 3.21
N ALA A 193 -37.38 1.27 2.36
CA ALA A 193 -36.61 2.42 1.89
C ALA A 193 -37.10 3.00 0.54
N GLY A 194 -38.09 2.37 -0.11
CA GLY A 194 -38.57 2.79 -1.41
C GLY A 194 -37.54 2.61 -2.55
N ILE A 195 -36.54 1.72 -2.36
CA ILE A 195 -35.48 1.45 -3.32
C ILE A 195 -35.91 0.33 -4.27
N LYS A 196 -35.87 0.59 -5.59
CA LYS A 196 -36.08 -0.47 -6.59
C LYS A 196 -34.85 -1.36 -6.70
N THR A 197 -35.01 -2.65 -6.48
CA THR A 197 -33.96 -3.68 -6.58
C THR A 197 -33.97 -4.41 -7.93
N ASP A 198 -34.29 -3.68 -9.00
CA ASP A 198 -34.26 -4.25 -10.35
C ASP A 198 -32.81 -4.34 -10.83
N ARG A 199 -32.09 -5.39 -10.37
CA ARG A 199 -30.92 -5.98 -11.07
C ARG A 199 -30.59 -7.36 -10.55
#